data_40fcdbb9ad30947d6068aaaf35fcaefd
#
_entry.id   40fcdbb9ad30947d6068aaaf35fcaefd
#
_cell.length_a   1.000
_cell.length_b   1.000
_cell.length_c   1.000
_cell.angle_alpha   90.00
_cell.angle_beta   90.00
_cell.angle_gamma   90.00
#
_symmetry.space_group_name_H-M   'P 1'
#
loop_
_entity.id
_entity.type
_entity.pdbx_description
1 polymer ?
#
loop_
_entity_poly.entity_id
_entity_poly.type
_entity_poly.pdbx_seq_one_letter_code
_entity_poly.pdbx_strand_id
1 'polypeptide(L)'
;MSGRGSPALFLGALGLGSLILLAAAGGGSPTDGARAVGGFMKRRLGQFFTLAEMMRSSAAERLVLDNTPPPAAQANLEQLVAVVLDPLRGKVGREVHIKSGYRTYAVNRAVKGSPTSQHMAGEAVDIKVDGLTGVELAAVIVGLGVPFDQVIWYAPERGGHVHVSYTTTRANRREALHAPAAGDYVPWTPSPSPQV
;
A
#
# COMPACT_ATOMS: atom_id res chain seq x y z
N MET A 1 -44.99 -33.01 17.08
CA MET A 1 -44.22 -32.58 15.86
C MET A 1 -43.49 -31.31 16.21
N SER A 2 -42.20 -31.43 16.37
CA SER A 2 -41.31 -30.40 16.92
C SER A 2 -40.65 -29.62 15.78
N GLY A 3 -41.00 -28.35 15.62
CA GLY A 3 -40.33 -27.43 14.70
C GLY A 3 -39.19 -26.68 15.43
N ARG A 4 -37.94 -27.02 15.15
CA ARG A 4 -36.80 -26.27 15.64
C ARG A 4 -36.53 -25.11 14.69
N GLY A 5 -36.81 -23.88 15.15
CA GLY A 5 -36.38 -22.66 14.49
C GLY A 5 -34.87 -22.46 14.67
N SER A 6 -34.14 -22.36 13.57
CA SER A 6 -32.76 -21.93 13.59
C SER A 6 -32.66 -20.42 13.88
N PRO A 7 -31.77 -19.97 14.74
CA PRO A 7 -31.51 -18.52 14.89
C PRO A 7 -30.71 -18.03 13.70
N ALA A 8 -31.23 -17.04 13.00
CA ALA A 8 -30.49 -16.26 12.01
C ALA A 8 -29.44 -15.42 12.73
N LEU A 9 -28.18 -15.74 12.54
CA LEU A 9 -27.09 -14.86 12.95
C LEU A 9 -27.03 -13.68 11.97
N PHE A 10 -27.37 -12.51 12.47
CA PHE A 10 -27.07 -11.24 11.81
C PHE A 10 -25.57 -10.95 12.05
N LEU A 11 -24.71 -11.23 11.06
CA LEU A 11 -23.31 -10.80 11.10
C LEU A 11 -23.22 -9.40 10.49
N GLY A 12 -22.95 -8.41 11.35
CA GLY A 12 -22.60 -7.05 10.95
C GLY A 12 -21.31 -7.04 10.14
N ALA A 13 -21.34 -6.35 9.01
CA ALA A 13 -20.24 -6.26 8.07
C ALA A 13 -19.04 -5.50 8.66
N LEU A 14 -18.00 -6.24 9.01
CA LEU A 14 -16.63 -5.71 9.12
C LEU A 14 -15.79 -6.51 8.13
N GLY A 15 -15.10 -5.82 7.21
CA GLY A 15 -14.33 -6.38 6.09
C GLY A 15 -13.13 -7.26 6.47
N LEU A 16 -13.37 -8.33 7.18
CA LEU A 16 -12.40 -9.30 7.67
C LEU A 16 -12.71 -10.74 7.18
N GLY A 17 -13.53 -10.87 6.14
CA GLY A 17 -14.16 -12.14 5.76
C GLY A 17 -13.21 -13.31 5.46
N SER A 18 -12.05 -13.10 4.88
CA SER A 18 -11.16 -14.21 4.47
C SER A 18 -10.24 -14.74 5.57
N LEU A 19 -9.80 -13.91 6.49
CA LEU A 19 -8.93 -14.37 7.59
C LEU A 19 -9.70 -15.17 8.67
N ILE A 20 -10.99 -14.88 8.85
CA ILE A 20 -11.84 -15.60 9.82
C ILE A 20 -12.13 -17.03 9.35
N LEU A 21 -12.22 -17.27 8.02
CA LEU A 21 -12.48 -18.61 7.48
C LEU A 21 -11.30 -19.58 7.67
N LEU A 22 -10.06 -19.07 7.69
CA LEU A 22 -8.87 -19.90 7.88
C LEU A 22 -8.72 -20.38 9.34
N ALA A 23 -9.20 -19.59 10.32
CA ALA A 23 -9.18 -19.98 11.74
C ALA A 23 -10.21 -21.07 12.08
N ALA A 24 -11.32 -21.18 11.33
CA ALA A 24 -12.35 -22.17 11.55
C ALA A 24 -11.95 -23.59 11.09
N ALA A 25 -11.00 -23.71 10.16
CA ALA A 25 -10.54 -25.00 9.63
C ALA A 25 -9.51 -25.72 10.54
N GLY A 26 -8.97 -25.03 11.55
CA GLY A 26 -7.88 -25.52 12.40
C GLY A 26 -8.24 -25.84 13.86
N GLY A 27 -9.53 -25.90 14.24
CA GLY A 27 -9.94 -26.29 15.60
C GLY A 27 -9.54 -25.31 16.73
N GLY A 28 -9.10 -24.09 16.40
CA GLY A 28 -8.77 -23.04 17.37
C GLY A 28 -10.01 -22.27 17.86
N SER A 29 -9.92 -21.71 19.07
CA SER A 29 -10.95 -20.84 19.63
C SER A 29 -11.14 -19.58 18.76
N PRO A 30 -12.37 -19.01 18.68
CA PRO A 30 -12.62 -17.71 18.02
C PRO A 30 -11.72 -16.58 18.54
N THR A 31 -11.29 -16.65 19.80
CA THR A 31 -10.34 -15.71 20.42
C THR A 31 -8.93 -15.86 19.87
N ASP A 32 -8.52 -17.08 19.52
CA ASP A 32 -7.19 -17.34 18.95
C ASP A 32 -7.09 -16.80 17.52
N GLY A 33 -8.15 -16.95 16.74
CA GLY A 33 -8.28 -16.35 15.40
C GLY A 33 -8.21 -14.82 15.43
N ALA A 34 -8.97 -14.19 16.32
CA ALA A 34 -8.96 -12.74 16.49
C ALA A 34 -7.58 -12.21 16.94
N ARG A 35 -6.89 -12.95 17.83
CA ARG A 35 -5.54 -12.62 18.30
C ARG A 35 -4.50 -12.76 17.20
N ALA A 36 -4.61 -13.82 16.36
CA ALA A 36 -3.73 -14.02 15.20
C ALA A 36 -3.91 -12.92 14.15
N VAL A 37 -5.16 -12.54 13.83
CA VAL A 37 -5.47 -11.42 12.94
C VAL A 37 -4.94 -10.11 13.51
N GLY A 38 -5.14 -9.83 14.78
CA GLY A 38 -4.62 -8.64 15.45
C GLY A 38 -3.10 -8.57 15.44
N GLY A 39 -2.42 -9.72 15.62
CA GLY A 39 -0.96 -9.83 15.50
C GLY A 39 -0.46 -9.57 14.09
N PHE A 40 -1.12 -10.16 13.10
CA PHE A 40 -0.80 -9.96 11.68
C PHE A 40 -0.90 -8.49 11.26
N MET A 41 -2.01 -7.82 11.62
CA MET A 41 -2.23 -6.41 11.28
C MET A 41 -1.26 -5.46 11.99
N LYS A 42 -0.76 -5.80 13.19
CA LYS A 42 0.23 -5.03 13.94
C LYS A 42 1.67 -5.33 13.51
N ARG A 43 1.90 -6.26 12.57
CA ARG A 43 3.24 -6.60 12.10
C ARG A 43 3.92 -5.37 11.52
N ARG A 44 5.08 -5.03 12.08
CA ARG A 44 5.93 -3.96 11.55
C ARG A 44 6.71 -4.48 10.34
N LEU A 45 6.81 -3.64 9.32
CA LEU A 45 7.62 -3.90 8.12
C LEU A 45 8.97 -3.16 8.16
N GLY A 46 9.12 -2.21 9.09
CA GLY A 46 10.31 -1.42 9.30
C GLY A 46 10.19 -0.56 10.55
N GLN A 47 10.95 0.54 10.60
CA GLN A 47 10.96 1.41 11.76
C GLN A 47 9.64 2.17 11.95
N PHE A 48 8.99 2.62 10.87
CA PHE A 48 7.85 3.52 10.95
C PHE A 48 6.55 2.91 10.42
N PHE A 49 6.58 1.85 9.62
CA PHE A 49 5.42 1.33 8.89
C PHE A 49 4.98 -0.04 9.36
N THR A 50 3.69 -0.30 9.26
CA THR A 50 3.04 -1.58 9.57
C THR A 50 2.48 -2.24 8.30
N LEU A 51 2.26 -3.56 8.36
CA LEU A 51 1.60 -4.28 7.27
C LEU A 51 0.17 -3.76 7.02
N ALA A 52 -0.56 -3.40 8.08
CA ALA A 52 -1.91 -2.84 7.96
C ALA A 52 -1.96 -1.56 7.13
N GLU A 53 -0.98 -0.67 7.29
CA GLU A 53 -0.89 0.55 6.46
C GLU A 53 -0.66 0.21 5.00
N MET A 54 0.20 -0.78 4.71
CA MET A 54 0.49 -1.22 3.34
C MET A 54 -0.66 -1.98 2.67
N MET A 55 -1.63 -2.46 3.44
CA MET A 55 -2.85 -3.11 2.92
C MET A 55 -3.99 -2.12 2.66
N ARG A 56 -3.85 -0.86 3.06
CA ARG A 56 -4.91 0.15 2.89
C ARG A 56 -5.33 0.31 1.44
N SER A 57 -6.65 0.28 1.23
CA SER A 57 -7.28 0.55 -0.06
C SER A 57 -8.74 0.92 0.13
N SER A 58 -9.09 2.17 -0.14
CA SER A 58 -10.48 2.62 -0.11
C SER A 58 -11.39 1.86 -1.08
N ALA A 59 -10.83 1.32 -2.16
CA ALA A 59 -11.57 0.46 -3.08
C ALA A 59 -11.85 -0.91 -2.47
N ALA A 60 -10.86 -1.51 -1.78
CA ALA A 60 -11.05 -2.78 -1.08
C ALA A 60 -12.10 -2.64 0.03
N GLU A 61 -12.03 -1.59 0.82
CA GLU A 61 -13.00 -1.31 1.89
C GLU A 61 -14.43 -1.11 1.35
N ARG A 62 -14.60 -0.23 0.35
CA ARG A 62 -15.91 0.07 -0.25
C ARG A 62 -16.56 -1.13 -0.93
N LEU A 63 -15.75 -2.00 -1.56
CA LEU A 63 -16.23 -3.14 -2.34
C LEU A 63 -16.15 -4.46 -1.57
N VAL A 64 -15.72 -4.41 -0.30
CA VAL A 64 -15.54 -5.58 0.57
C VAL A 64 -14.64 -6.65 -0.09
N LEU A 65 -13.54 -6.21 -0.69
CA LEU A 65 -12.57 -7.08 -1.35
C LEU A 65 -11.44 -7.44 -0.38
N ASP A 66 -11.02 -8.70 -0.40
CA ASP A 66 -9.79 -9.10 0.27
C ASP A 66 -8.58 -8.41 -0.36
N ASN A 67 -7.75 -7.80 0.48
CA ASN A 67 -6.50 -7.15 0.06
C ASN A 67 -5.29 -7.67 0.87
N THR A 68 -5.34 -8.94 1.27
CA THR A 68 -4.27 -9.60 2.02
C THR A 68 -3.10 -9.95 1.08
N PRO A 69 -1.88 -9.42 1.31
CA PRO A 69 -0.73 -9.74 0.49
C PRO A 69 -0.22 -11.16 0.76
N PRO A 70 0.10 -11.95 -0.28
CA PRO A 70 0.78 -13.23 -0.12
C PRO A 70 2.21 -13.03 0.41
N PRO A 71 2.87 -14.07 0.96
CA PRO A 71 4.20 -13.94 1.58
C PRO A 71 5.25 -13.26 0.68
N ALA A 72 5.26 -13.54 -0.62
CA ALA A 72 6.18 -12.90 -1.56
C ALA A 72 5.96 -11.38 -1.65
N ALA A 73 4.71 -10.92 -1.72
CA ALA A 73 4.39 -9.50 -1.74
C ALA A 73 4.70 -8.83 -0.40
N GLN A 74 4.52 -9.53 0.73
CA GLN A 74 4.94 -9.03 2.04
C GLN A 74 6.45 -8.80 2.11
N ALA A 75 7.26 -9.74 1.60
CA ALA A 75 8.70 -9.59 1.54
C ALA A 75 9.13 -8.39 0.68
N ASN A 76 8.46 -8.17 -0.46
CA ASN A 76 8.72 -7.00 -1.31
C ASN A 76 8.34 -5.69 -0.61
N LEU A 77 7.22 -5.65 0.12
CA LEU A 77 6.83 -4.50 0.94
C LEU A 77 7.88 -4.20 2.03
N GLU A 78 8.44 -5.22 2.68
CA GLU A 78 9.52 -5.05 3.66
C GLU A 78 10.75 -4.40 3.02
N GLN A 79 11.14 -4.84 1.83
CA GLN A 79 12.25 -4.24 1.09
C GLN A 79 11.97 -2.79 0.69
N LEU A 80 10.78 -2.51 0.16
CA LEU A 80 10.37 -1.14 -0.20
C LEU A 80 10.39 -0.21 1.04
N VAL A 81 9.90 -0.70 2.17
CA VAL A 81 9.93 0.06 3.44
C VAL A 81 11.37 0.32 3.87
N ALA A 82 12.20 -0.71 3.95
CA ALA A 82 13.57 -0.58 4.45
C ALA A 82 14.45 0.31 3.56
N VAL A 83 14.29 0.19 2.24
CA VAL A 83 15.18 0.86 1.26
C VAL A 83 14.71 2.28 0.93
N VAL A 84 13.40 2.52 0.90
CA VAL A 84 12.84 3.80 0.42
C VAL A 84 12.08 4.55 1.50
N LEU A 85 11.11 3.89 2.16
CA LEU A 85 10.13 4.62 2.99
C LEU A 85 10.69 5.00 4.37
N ASP A 86 11.44 4.13 5.04
CA ASP A 86 12.07 4.45 6.33
C ASP A 86 13.11 5.57 6.18
N PRO A 87 14.02 5.56 5.17
CA PRO A 87 14.90 6.71 4.87
C PRO A 87 14.13 8.00 4.54
N LEU A 88 13.05 7.90 3.75
CA LEU A 88 12.21 9.05 3.44
C LEU A 88 11.58 9.63 4.71
N ARG A 89 10.98 8.78 5.55
CA ARG A 89 10.34 9.18 6.81
C ARG A 89 11.34 9.85 7.76
N GLY A 90 12.56 9.30 7.85
CA GLY A 90 13.65 9.88 8.62
C GLY A 90 14.07 11.26 8.10
N LYS A 91 14.15 11.41 6.76
CA LYS A 91 14.53 12.67 6.12
C LYS A 91 13.50 13.77 6.30
N VAL A 92 12.21 13.47 6.07
CA VAL A 92 11.13 14.48 6.17
C VAL A 92 10.74 14.81 7.62
N GLY A 93 11.06 13.93 8.58
CA GLY A 93 10.72 14.11 10.00
C GLY A 93 9.21 14.17 10.29
N ARG A 94 8.35 13.90 9.29
CA ARG A 94 6.88 14.00 9.32
C ARG A 94 6.25 12.69 8.91
N GLU A 95 4.98 12.48 9.25
CA GLU A 95 4.24 11.28 8.84
C GLU A 95 4.14 11.16 7.32
N VAL A 96 4.43 9.96 6.82
CA VAL A 96 4.24 9.58 5.41
C VAL A 96 2.95 8.78 5.34
N HIS A 97 1.92 9.37 4.76
CA HIS A 97 0.60 8.78 4.65
C HIS A 97 0.52 7.83 3.44
N ILE A 98 0.27 6.55 3.70
CA ILE A 98 0.01 5.58 2.64
C ILE A 98 -1.41 5.77 2.11
N LYS A 99 -1.52 6.18 0.85
CA LYS A 99 -2.80 6.35 0.13
C LYS A 99 -3.24 5.03 -0.51
N SER A 100 -2.28 4.25 -1.00
CA SER A 100 -2.48 2.91 -1.54
C SER A 100 -1.15 2.15 -1.47
N GLY A 101 -1.15 1.01 -0.85
CA GLY A 101 -0.01 0.10 -0.86
C GLY A 101 -0.26 -1.11 -1.75
N TYR A 102 -0.21 -2.32 -1.19
CA TYR A 102 -0.50 -3.55 -1.92
C TYR A 102 -1.92 -3.55 -2.51
N ARG A 103 -2.06 -4.17 -3.68
CA ARG A 103 -3.36 -4.41 -4.33
C ARG A 103 -3.44 -5.85 -4.83
N THR A 104 -4.46 -6.58 -4.38
CA THR A 104 -4.82 -7.84 -5.06
C THR A 104 -5.25 -7.56 -6.50
N TYR A 105 -5.28 -8.59 -7.34
CA TYR A 105 -5.77 -8.47 -8.71
C TYR A 105 -7.19 -7.87 -8.76
N ALA A 106 -8.09 -8.31 -7.86
CA ALA A 106 -9.46 -7.79 -7.79
C ALA A 106 -9.49 -6.30 -7.46
N VAL A 107 -8.70 -5.85 -6.48
CA VAL A 107 -8.58 -4.43 -6.10
C VAL A 107 -7.97 -3.62 -7.24
N ASN A 108 -6.91 -4.13 -7.89
CA ASN A 108 -6.26 -3.44 -9.00
C ASN A 108 -7.23 -3.23 -10.19
N ARG A 109 -8.03 -4.24 -10.53
CA ARG A 109 -9.10 -4.10 -11.53
C ARG A 109 -10.15 -3.06 -11.13
N ALA A 110 -10.57 -3.07 -9.87
CA ALA A 110 -11.59 -2.14 -9.37
C ALA A 110 -11.15 -0.67 -9.48
N VAL A 111 -9.85 -0.39 -9.34
CA VAL A 111 -9.29 0.96 -9.53
C VAL A 111 -8.81 1.22 -10.97
N LYS A 112 -9.05 0.30 -11.91
CA LYS A 112 -8.60 0.38 -13.31
C LYS A 112 -7.07 0.54 -13.41
N GLY A 113 -6.33 -0.10 -12.52
CA GLY A 113 -4.87 -0.10 -12.52
C GLY A 113 -4.30 -0.92 -13.68
N SER A 114 -3.04 -0.63 -14.05
CA SER A 114 -2.31 -1.39 -15.08
C SER A 114 -2.32 -2.90 -14.77
N PRO A 115 -2.47 -3.78 -15.77
CA PRO A 115 -2.35 -5.22 -15.58
C PRO A 115 -0.97 -5.67 -15.05
N THR A 116 0.06 -4.83 -15.23
CA THR A 116 1.43 -5.07 -14.77
C THR A 116 1.80 -4.18 -13.57
N SER A 117 0.81 -3.73 -12.80
CA SER A 117 1.01 -2.80 -11.68
C SER A 117 1.93 -3.40 -10.60
N GLN A 118 2.98 -2.70 -10.22
CA GLN A 118 3.90 -3.07 -9.15
C GLN A 118 3.22 -3.11 -7.77
N HIS A 119 2.08 -2.46 -7.58
CA HIS A 119 1.26 -2.63 -6.37
C HIS A 119 0.83 -4.07 -6.15
N MET A 120 0.58 -4.85 -7.22
CA MET A 120 0.19 -6.26 -7.11
C MET A 120 1.34 -7.18 -6.65
N ALA A 121 2.57 -6.76 -6.89
CA ALA A 121 3.75 -7.46 -6.40
C ALA A 121 4.20 -7.01 -5.00
N GLY A 122 3.59 -5.97 -4.42
CA GLY A 122 4.07 -5.35 -3.19
C GLY A 122 5.32 -4.48 -3.39
N GLU A 123 5.61 -4.09 -4.61
CA GLU A 123 6.79 -3.31 -4.99
C GLU A 123 6.52 -1.80 -5.10
N ALA A 124 5.31 -1.33 -4.82
CA ALA A 124 4.93 0.07 -4.97
C ALA A 124 3.96 0.56 -3.90
N VAL A 125 4.02 1.86 -3.63
CA VAL A 125 3.08 2.60 -2.79
C VAL A 125 2.78 3.97 -3.38
N ASP A 126 1.55 4.45 -3.15
CA ASP A 126 1.14 5.82 -3.39
C ASP A 126 1.12 6.56 -2.05
N ILE A 127 1.84 7.67 -1.93
CA ILE A 127 2.08 8.35 -0.65
C ILE A 127 1.80 9.86 -0.72
N LYS A 128 1.58 10.44 0.46
CA LYS A 128 1.57 11.90 0.70
C LYS A 128 2.31 12.22 1.99
N VAL A 129 2.78 13.45 2.10
CA VAL A 129 3.32 14.04 3.33
C VAL A 129 2.68 15.41 3.51
N ASP A 130 2.12 15.67 4.68
CA ASP A 130 1.49 16.96 4.97
C ASP A 130 2.50 18.10 4.88
N GLY A 131 2.08 19.19 4.23
CA GLY A 131 2.93 20.35 3.98
C GLY A 131 3.95 20.18 2.85
N LEU A 132 3.88 19.09 2.06
CA LEU A 132 4.61 18.94 0.80
C LEU A 132 3.63 18.73 -0.35
N THR A 133 3.87 19.41 -1.45
CA THR A 133 3.21 19.11 -2.74
C THR A 133 3.76 17.81 -3.31
N GLY A 134 3.06 17.22 -4.29
CA GLY A 134 3.54 16.00 -4.96
C GLY A 134 4.91 16.19 -5.60
N VAL A 135 5.15 17.33 -6.24
CA VAL A 135 6.45 17.61 -6.88
C VAL A 135 7.58 17.79 -5.87
N GLU A 136 7.32 18.45 -4.73
CA GLU A 136 8.33 18.60 -3.67
C GLU A 136 8.65 17.25 -3.03
N LEU A 137 7.63 16.43 -2.73
CA LEU A 137 7.84 15.09 -2.19
C LEU A 137 8.64 14.20 -3.15
N ALA A 138 8.32 14.23 -4.45
CA ALA A 138 9.07 13.50 -5.46
C ALA A 138 10.55 13.98 -5.54
N ALA A 139 10.78 15.30 -5.45
CA ALA A 139 12.13 15.85 -5.42
C ALA A 139 12.92 15.39 -4.19
N VAL A 140 12.28 15.34 -3.02
CA VAL A 140 12.89 14.78 -1.79
C VAL A 140 13.28 13.31 -1.99
N ILE A 141 12.38 12.47 -2.55
CA ILE A 141 12.66 11.04 -2.77
C ILE A 141 13.84 10.85 -3.72
N VAL A 142 13.85 11.53 -4.86
CA VAL A 142 14.96 11.44 -5.82
C VAL A 142 16.27 11.96 -5.21
N GLY A 143 16.20 13.05 -4.45
CA GLY A 143 17.36 13.68 -3.78
C GLY A 143 17.94 12.86 -2.62
N LEU A 144 17.20 11.88 -2.08
CA LEU A 144 17.73 10.95 -1.06
C LEU A 144 18.88 10.07 -1.57
N GLY A 145 18.99 9.87 -2.90
CA GLY A 145 19.99 9.00 -3.49
C GLY A 145 19.75 7.50 -3.28
N VAL A 146 18.66 7.10 -2.61
CA VAL A 146 18.29 5.68 -2.45
C VAL A 146 17.89 5.06 -3.79
N PRO A 147 18.04 3.76 -4.00
CA PRO A 147 17.55 3.11 -5.20
C PRO A 147 16.02 3.12 -5.24
N PHE A 148 15.46 3.42 -6.40
CA PHE A 148 14.03 3.33 -6.70
C PHE A 148 13.83 2.87 -8.14
N ASP A 149 12.69 2.25 -8.44
CA ASP A 149 12.37 1.87 -9.82
C ASP A 149 11.66 3.02 -10.54
N GLN A 150 10.55 3.52 -9.99
CA GLN A 150 9.84 4.70 -10.47
C GLN A 150 9.51 5.64 -9.31
N VAL A 151 9.57 6.93 -9.58
CA VAL A 151 8.97 8.00 -8.78
C VAL A 151 8.08 8.80 -9.72
N ILE A 152 6.76 8.80 -9.48
CA ILE A 152 5.78 9.50 -10.31
C ILE A 152 5.00 10.46 -9.43
N TRP A 153 5.11 11.76 -9.66
CA TRP A 153 4.24 12.71 -8.99
C TRP A 153 3.02 13.01 -9.85
N TYR A 154 1.86 12.97 -9.23
CA TYR A 154 0.57 13.20 -9.86
C TYR A 154 0.12 14.64 -9.66
N ALA A 155 -0.37 15.28 -10.72
CA ALA A 155 -0.98 16.60 -10.66
C ALA A 155 -2.13 16.62 -9.62
N PRO A 156 -2.43 17.78 -9.00
CA PRO A 156 -3.48 17.90 -7.97
C PRO A 156 -4.83 17.32 -8.41
N GLU A 157 -5.22 17.51 -9.68
CA GLU A 157 -6.45 17.01 -10.30
C GLU A 157 -6.50 15.48 -10.34
N ARG A 158 -5.34 14.82 -10.31
CA ARG A 158 -5.19 13.36 -10.22
C ARG A 158 -4.88 12.89 -8.79
N GLY A 159 -5.12 13.74 -7.80
CA GLY A 159 -4.98 13.41 -6.39
C GLY A 159 -3.70 13.92 -5.73
N GLY A 160 -2.73 14.49 -6.45
CA GLY A 160 -1.54 15.15 -5.89
C GLY A 160 -0.68 14.26 -4.98
N HIS A 161 -0.68 12.94 -5.21
CA HIS A 161 0.16 11.96 -4.49
C HIS A 161 1.45 11.66 -5.27
N VAL A 162 2.34 10.93 -4.65
CA VAL A 162 3.53 10.38 -5.30
C VAL A 162 3.45 8.86 -5.28
N HIS A 163 3.58 8.26 -6.46
CA HIS A 163 3.87 6.84 -6.60
C HIS A 163 5.38 6.63 -6.45
N VAL A 164 5.78 5.70 -5.62
CA VAL A 164 7.18 5.26 -5.53
C VAL A 164 7.24 3.74 -5.55
N SER A 165 8.19 3.21 -6.30
CA SER A 165 8.39 1.76 -6.42
C SER A 165 9.87 1.37 -6.31
N TYR A 166 10.08 0.14 -5.85
CA TYR A 166 11.39 -0.51 -5.74
C TYR A 166 11.23 -2.01 -5.98
N THR A 167 12.12 -2.60 -6.72
CA THR A 167 12.11 -4.04 -7.00
C THR A 167 13.47 -4.69 -6.71
N THR A 168 13.43 -5.95 -6.30
CA THR A 168 14.63 -6.79 -6.12
C THR A 168 14.80 -7.82 -7.25
N THR A 169 13.83 -7.92 -8.16
CA THR A 169 13.79 -8.97 -9.20
C THR A 169 14.54 -8.58 -10.49
N ARG A 170 14.87 -7.31 -10.64
CA ARG A 170 15.64 -6.75 -11.77
C ARG A 170 16.32 -5.45 -11.35
N ALA A 171 17.15 -4.87 -12.22
CA ALA A 171 17.68 -3.54 -12.02
C ALA A 171 16.56 -2.49 -11.97
N ASN A 172 16.63 -1.60 -10.99
CA ASN A 172 15.70 -0.48 -10.85
C ASN A 172 15.96 0.55 -11.96
N ARG A 173 14.91 1.02 -12.65
CA ARG A 173 14.99 1.92 -13.82
C ARG A 173 15.41 3.34 -13.48
N ARG A 174 15.17 3.77 -12.22
CA ARG A 174 15.38 5.14 -11.74
C ARG A 174 14.60 6.19 -12.56
N GLU A 175 13.39 5.82 -13.00
CA GLU A 175 12.53 6.70 -13.76
C GLU A 175 11.83 7.71 -12.85
N ALA A 176 12.06 9.01 -13.11
CA ALA A 176 11.31 10.09 -12.49
C ALA A 176 10.33 10.68 -13.51
N LEU A 177 9.03 10.67 -13.18
CA LEU A 177 7.95 11.01 -14.09
C LEU A 177 6.97 11.99 -13.45
N HIS A 178 6.28 12.74 -14.31
CA HIS A 178 5.10 13.53 -13.98
C HIS A 178 3.86 12.92 -14.64
N ALA A 179 2.80 12.78 -13.88
CA ALA A 179 1.46 12.45 -14.35
C ALA A 179 0.61 13.73 -14.40
N PRO A 180 0.53 14.43 -15.55
CA PRO A 180 -0.22 15.69 -15.69
C PRO A 180 -1.72 15.46 -15.51
N ALA A 181 -2.50 16.54 -15.41
CA ALA A 181 -3.97 16.49 -15.27
C ALA A 181 -4.63 15.67 -16.39
N ALA A 182 -4.10 15.75 -17.60
CA ALA A 182 -4.52 14.98 -18.76
C ALA A 182 -3.29 14.50 -19.54
N GLY A 183 -3.45 13.38 -20.26
CA GLY A 183 -2.41 12.81 -21.10
C GLY A 183 -1.56 11.75 -20.41
N ASP A 184 -0.47 11.37 -21.09
CA ASP A 184 0.46 10.34 -20.66
C ASP A 184 1.49 10.86 -19.65
N TYR A 185 2.20 9.94 -19.02
CA TYR A 185 3.33 10.26 -18.16
C TYR A 185 4.47 10.89 -18.97
N VAL A 186 5.05 11.96 -18.44
CA VAL A 186 6.18 12.65 -19.06
C VAL A 186 7.43 12.53 -18.19
N PRO A 187 8.63 12.39 -18.77
CA PRO A 187 9.87 12.45 -18.02
C PRO A 187 9.96 13.75 -17.22
N TRP A 188 10.44 13.65 -15.99
CA TRP A 188 10.61 14.79 -15.10
C TRP A 188 11.98 14.77 -14.44
N THR A 189 12.64 15.91 -14.44
CA THR A 189 13.90 16.10 -13.73
C THR A 189 13.63 17.01 -12.54
N PRO A 190 13.91 16.56 -11.30
CA PRO A 190 13.72 17.40 -10.13
C PRO A 190 14.61 18.63 -10.18
N SER A 191 14.06 19.80 -9.87
CA SER A 191 14.84 20.94 -9.40
C SER A 191 15.52 20.58 -8.07
N PRO A 192 16.58 21.28 -7.64
CA PRO A 192 17.21 21.02 -6.35
C PRO A 192 16.16 20.88 -5.25
N SER A 193 16.29 19.79 -4.45
CA SER A 193 15.30 19.47 -3.42
C SER A 193 15.09 20.64 -2.46
N PRO A 194 13.82 20.94 -2.07
CA PRO A 194 13.59 21.89 -1.01
C PRO A 194 14.35 21.46 0.25
N GLN A 195 14.88 22.42 0.98
CA GLN A 195 15.46 22.18 2.30
C GLN A 195 14.34 21.77 3.26
N VAL A 196 14.21 20.49 3.60
CA VAL A 196 13.26 19.93 4.54
C VAL A 196 13.97 19.41 5.78
#